data_dd375107e95e8408ba7773850e3b2038
#
_entry.id   dd375107e95e8408ba7773850e3b2038
#
_cell.length_a   1.000
_cell.length_b   1.000
_cell.length_c   1.000
_cell.angle_alpha   90.00
_cell.angle_beta   90.00
_cell.angle_gamma   90.00
#
_symmetry.space_group_name_H-M   'P 1'
#
loop_
_entity.id
_entity.type
_entity.pdbx_description
1 polymer ?
#
loop_
_entity_poly.entity_id
_entity_poly.type
_entity_poly.pdbx_seq_one_letter_code
_entity_poly.pdbx_strand_id
1 'polypeptide(L)' 'MFEQRLPAAEFELAYERLAAALDSVGPGRESEFLARLALLLMQAAPEISAVLAAIDAAEAALD' A
#
# COMPACT_ATOMS: atom_id res chain seq x y z
N MET A 1 9.48 -13.17 -3.50
CA MET A 1 8.39 -12.52 -4.24
C MET A 1 7.22 -12.21 -3.32
N PHE A 2 6.62 -11.05 -3.47
CA PHE A 2 5.49 -10.66 -2.64
C PHE A 2 4.24 -11.45 -3.01
N GLU A 3 3.62 -12.05 -2.02
CA GLU A 3 2.47 -12.91 -2.25
C GLU A 3 1.16 -12.16 -1.99
N GLN A 4 0.26 -12.20 -2.96
CA GLN A 4 -1.01 -11.51 -2.88
C GLN A 4 -2.02 -12.34 -2.11
N ARG A 5 -2.62 -11.76 -1.07
CA ARG A 5 -3.54 -12.50 -0.21
C ARG A 5 -5.00 -12.14 -0.39
N LEU A 6 -5.27 -10.95 -0.93
CA LEU A 6 -6.64 -10.53 -1.13
C LEU A 6 -7.21 -11.10 -2.43
N PRO A 7 -8.47 -11.54 -2.43
CA PRO A 7 -9.15 -11.87 -3.68
C PRO A 7 -9.15 -10.65 -4.60
N ALA A 8 -9.17 -10.91 -5.91
CA ALA A 8 -9.06 -9.84 -6.90
C ALA A 8 -10.12 -8.75 -6.72
N ALA A 9 -11.38 -9.15 -6.42
CA ALA A 9 -12.45 -8.18 -6.26
C ALA A 9 -12.21 -7.28 -5.06
N GLU A 10 -11.69 -7.83 -3.97
CA GLU A 10 -11.40 -7.04 -2.78
C GLU A 10 -10.20 -6.13 -3.00
N PHE A 11 -9.21 -6.60 -3.73
CA PHE A 11 -8.06 -5.78 -4.08
C PHE A 11 -8.51 -4.57 -4.90
N GLU A 12 -9.41 -4.78 -5.85
CA GLU A 12 -9.93 -3.68 -6.67
C GLU A 12 -10.67 -2.64 -5.84
N LEU A 13 -11.46 -3.10 -4.87
CA LEU A 13 -12.15 -2.17 -3.97
C LEU A 13 -11.15 -1.33 -3.19
N ALA A 14 -10.10 -1.95 -2.67
CA ALA A 14 -9.08 -1.23 -1.94
C ALA A 14 -8.36 -0.24 -2.84
N TYR A 15 -8.06 -0.65 -4.05
CA TYR A 15 -7.38 0.21 -5.01
C TYR A 15 -8.22 1.45 -5.35
N GLU A 16 -9.51 1.25 -5.59
CA GLU A 16 -10.42 2.37 -5.88
C GLU A 16 -10.52 3.32 -4.69
N ARG A 17 -10.57 2.75 -3.49
CA ARG A 17 -10.64 3.59 -2.29
C ARG A 17 -9.36 4.40 -2.10
N LEU A 18 -8.22 3.78 -2.41
CA LEU A 18 -6.94 4.46 -2.35
C LEU A 18 -6.89 5.63 -3.33
N ALA A 19 -7.34 5.39 -4.56
CA ALA A 19 -7.36 6.44 -5.58
C ALA A 19 -8.24 7.62 -5.14
N ALA A 20 -9.40 7.33 -4.55
CA ALA A 20 -10.29 8.39 -4.07
C ALA A 20 -9.64 9.18 -2.94
N ALA A 21 -8.91 8.49 -2.05
CA ALA A 21 -8.23 9.16 -0.95
C ALA A 21 -7.12 10.07 -1.45
N LEU A 22 -6.38 9.63 -2.47
CA LEU A 22 -5.34 10.47 -3.06
C LEU A 22 -5.91 11.74 -3.66
N ASP A 23 -7.05 11.63 -4.32
CA ASP A 23 -7.74 12.81 -4.84
C ASP A 23 -8.17 13.74 -3.70
N SER A 24 -8.64 13.17 -2.62
CA SER A 24 -9.15 13.94 -1.49
C SER A 24 -8.07 14.73 -0.78
N VAL A 25 -6.88 14.14 -0.58
CA VAL A 25 -5.79 14.86 0.11
C VAL A 25 -5.15 15.92 -0.77
N GLY A 26 -5.26 15.77 -2.09
CA GLY A 26 -4.81 16.76 -3.04
C GLY A 26 -3.32 16.70 -3.35
N PRO A 27 -2.92 17.41 -4.41
CA PRO A 27 -1.52 17.44 -4.81
C PRO A 27 -0.66 18.12 -3.75
N GLY A 28 0.54 17.60 -3.57
CA GLY A 28 1.46 18.14 -2.59
C GLY A 28 1.42 17.41 -1.25
N ARG A 29 0.37 16.64 -0.99
CA ARG A 29 0.30 15.87 0.26
C ARG A 29 0.23 14.37 0.03
N GLU A 30 0.38 13.95 -1.21
CA GLU A 30 0.28 12.53 -1.55
C GLU A 30 1.36 11.69 -0.89
N SER A 31 2.60 12.18 -0.87
CA SER A 31 3.69 11.44 -0.24
C SER A 31 3.47 11.27 1.25
N GLU A 32 3.01 12.32 1.91
CA GLU A 32 2.73 12.25 3.34
C GLU A 32 1.63 11.22 3.62
N PHE A 33 0.57 11.26 2.82
CA PHE A 33 -0.54 10.31 2.99
C PHE A 33 -0.07 8.88 2.79
N LEU A 34 0.70 8.63 1.73
CA LEU A 34 1.18 7.28 1.44
C LEU A 34 2.12 6.76 2.52
N ALA A 35 2.97 7.63 3.07
CA ALA A 35 3.86 7.23 4.14
C ALA A 35 3.05 6.83 5.38
N ARG A 36 2.02 7.59 5.73
CA ARG A 36 1.17 7.26 6.87
C ARG A 36 0.41 5.97 6.64
N LEU A 37 -0.09 5.78 5.42
CA LEU A 37 -0.79 4.55 5.07
C LEU A 37 0.15 3.36 5.21
N ALA A 38 1.39 3.51 4.74
CA ALA A 38 2.36 2.43 4.84
C ALA A 38 2.60 2.04 6.30
N LEU A 39 2.75 3.04 7.19
CA LEU A 39 2.96 2.76 8.60
C LEU A 39 1.78 2.02 9.21
N LEU A 40 0.56 2.42 8.86
CA LEU A 40 -0.64 1.75 9.38
C LEU A 40 -0.73 0.31 8.89
N LEU A 41 -0.41 0.08 7.61
CA LEU A 41 -0.42 -1.27 7.08
C LEU A 41 0.67 -2.14 7.70
N MET A 42 1.82 -1.55 8.00
CA MET A 42 2.88 -2.28 8.70
C MET A 42 2.43 -2.75 10.06
N GLN A 43 1.69 -1.91 10.78
CA GLN A 43 1.17 -2.30 12.09
C GLN A 43 0.11 -3.39 11.99
N ALA A 44 -0.62 -3.43 10.89
CA ALA A 44 -1.67 -4.42 10.68
C ALA A 44 -1.14 -5.73 10.11
N ALA A 45 0.11 -5.75 9.63
CA ALA A 45 0.67 -6.93 8.97
C ALA A 45 0.82 -8.07 9.97
N PRO A 46 0.61 -9.33 9.52
CA PRO A 46 0.67 -10.47 10.42
C PRO A 46 2.08 -10.79 10.91
N GLU A 47 3.10 -10.44 10.13
CA GLU A 47 4.48 -10.72 10.52
C GLU A 47 5.44 -9.84 9.76
N ILE A 48 6.64 -9.69 10.31
CA ILE A 48 7.62 -8.78 9.73
C ILE A 48 8.10 -9.22 8.35
N SER A 49 8.15 -10.51 8.09
CA SER A 49 8.61 -10.98 6.78
C SER A 49 7.71 -10.48 5.66
N ALA A 50 6.40 -10.36 5.93
CA ALA A 50 5.47 -9.83 4.94
C ALA A 50 5.78 -8.36 4.64
N VAL A 51 6.12 -7.59 5.67
CA VAL A 51 6.45 -6.18 5.50
C VAL A 51 7.72 -6.02 4.67
N LEU A 52 8.75 -6.78 5.02
CA LEU A 52 10.02 -6.68 4.31
C LEU A 52 9.88 -7.09 2.85
N ALA A 53 9.11 -8.13 2.59
CA ALA A 53 8.85 -8.56 1.21
C ALA A 53 8.12 -7.48 0.41
N ALA A 54 7.17 -6.81 1.04
CA ALA A 54 6.42 -5.75 0.39
C ALA A 54 7.32 -4.55 0.07
N ILE A 55 8.22 -4.21 0.97
CA ILE A 55 9.16 -3.10 0.75
C ILE A 55 10.07 -3.44 -0.43
N ASP A 56 10.62 -4.66 -0.45
CA ASP A 56 11.48 -5.08 -1.56
C ASP A 56 10.74 -5.04 -2.89
N ALA A 57 9.51 -5.51 -2.91
CA ALA A 57 8.71 -5.52 -4.13
C ALA A 57 8.42 -4.09 -4.61
N ALA A 58 8.14 -3.19 -3.68
CA ALA A 58 7.87 -1.80 -4.03
C ALA A 58 9.10 -1.11 -4.60
N GLU A 59 10.27 -1.37 -4.03
CA GLU A 59 11.52 -0.82 -4.55
C GLU A 59 11.80 -1.33 -5.96
N ALA A 60 11.62 -2.63 -6.17
CA ALA A 60 11.86 -3.22 -7.48
C ALA A 60 10.92 -2.64 -8.53
N ALA A 61 9.70 -2.32 -8.14
CA ALA A 61 8.71 -1.80 -9.07
C ALA A 61 9.04 -0.39 -9.57
N LEU A 62 9.89 0.34 -8.85
CA LEU A 62 10.25 1.71 -9.26
C LEU A 62 11.29 1.72 -10.37
N ASP A 63 11.97 0.61 -10.59
CA ASP A 63 12.93 0.50 -11.69
C ASP A 63 12.23 0.07 -12.96
#